data_7dda3b781ab768ed53f7ba513ccea1e4
#
_entry.id   7dda3b781ab768ed53f7ba513ccea1e4
#
_cell.length_a   1.000
_cell.length_b   1.000
_cell.length_c   1.000
_cell.angle_alpha   90.00
_cell.angle_beta   90.00
_cell.angle_gamma   90.00
#
_symmetry.space_group_name_H-M   'P 1'
#
loop_
_entity.id
_entity.type
_entity.pdbx_description
1 polymer ?
#
loop_
_entity_poly.entity_id
_entity_poly.type
_entity_poly.pdbx_seq_one_letter_code
_entity_poly.pdbx_strand_id
1 'polypeptide(L)'
;MDSLHTKEDVKPLWQSKRVYPNPVDEYRGALKIDDKDIIREVSYNLQYLEFMVALLDSFYLHNVVRQQTTKYFVINAASVIEAILLDYIKGKGWSENKQIWVTDNTFNSISKTQDGQEKRISSNIQHLEETKYRISFAELIDMTCNPKSKKYYIHGLGIKKQYFNNLRSLRNMVHLAGEDPSKSSFHTFNDDELNECKKLLHSFLVFKKFCNDGHEDVYNWLIK
;
A
#
# COMPACT_ATOMS: atom_id res chain seq x y z
N MET A 1 -2.23 30.66 17.67
CA MET A 1 -1.40 29.46 17.44
C MET A 1 -1.35 28.75 18.77
N ASP A 2 -2.18 27.72 18.96
CA ASP A 2 -2.12 26.91 20.16
C ASP A 2 -0.83 26.09 20.10
N SER A 3 -0.02 26.26 21.12
CA SER A 3 1.26 25.56 21.26
C SER A 3 1.00 24.05 21.38
N LEU A 4 1.85 23.25 20.77
CA LEU A 4 1.89 21.81 21.02
C LEU A 4 2.15 21.56 22.51
N HIS A 5 1.17 20.95 23.19
CA HIS A 5 1.33 20.57 24.60
C HIS A 5 1.60 19.06 24.68
N THR A 6 2.52 18.67 25.54
CA THR A 6 2.75 17.27 25.88
C THR A 6 1.59 16.72 26.73
N LYS A 7 1.25 15.44 26.57
CA LYS A 7 0.20 14.75 27.35
C LYS A 7 0.52 14.67 28.84
N GLU A 8 1.76 14.81 29.20
CA GLU A 8 2.23 14.92 30.59
C GLU A 8 2.85 16.30 30.76
N ASP A 9 2.58 16.98 31.87
CA ASP A 9 3.26 18.23 32.29
C ASP A 9 4.76 18.03 32.54
N VAL A 10 5.34 17.02 31.91
CA VAL A 10 6.69 16.53 32.04
C VAL A 10 7.48 16.97 30.83
N LYS A 11 8.72 17.35 31.08
CA LYS A 11 9.78 17.71 30.13
C LYS A 11 9.54 17.16 28.72
N PRO A 12 9.69 17.98 27.67
CA PRO A 12 9.54 17.52 26.31
C PRO A 12 10.27 16.21 26.08
N LEU A 13 9.58 15.24 25.50
CA LEU A 13 10.10 13.88 25.31
C LEU A 13 11.47 13.84 24.62
N TRP A 14 11.78 14.83 23.79
CA TRP A 14 13.11 15.00 23.16
C TRP A 14 14.24 15.42 24.08
N GLN A 15 13.96 15.75 25.35
CA GLN A 15 15.01 16.12 26.32
C GLN A 15 15.39 14.99 27.28
N SER A 16 14.56 13.95 27.42
CA SER A 16 14.74 13.00 28.51
C SER A 16 15.10 11.57 28.13
N LYS A 17 14.80 11.13 26.94
CA LYS A 17 15.18 9.80 26.40
C LYS A 17 15.07 9.83 24.88
N ARG A 18 15.79 8.90 24.23
CA ARG A 18 15.74 8.61 22.82
C ARG A 18 14.29 8.43 22.36
N VAL A 19 13.65 9.51 21.93
CA VAL A 19 12.29 9.55 21.37
C VAL A 19 12.35 9.39 19.87
N TYR A 20 13.47 8.89 19.40
CA TYR A 20 13.62 8.69 17.99
C TYR A 20 13.13 7.30 17.60
N PRO A 21 12.52 7.19 16.43
CA PRO A 21 12.28 5.90 15.79
C PRO A 21 13.55 5.07 15.81
N ASN A 22 13.37 3.76 15.74
CA ASN A 22 14.49 2.84 15.59
C ASN A 22 15.39 3.27 14.42
N PRO A 23 16.71 3.07 14.49
CA PRO A 23 17.59 3.33 13.37
C PRO A 23 17.11 2.59 12.11
N VAL A 24 17.26 3.21 10.94
CA VAL A 24 16.87 2.62 9.66
C VAL A 24 17.49 1.24 9.44
N ASP A 25 18.71 1.03 9.95
CA ASP A 25 19.43 -0.24 9.81
C ASP A 25 18.79 -1.39 10.61
N GLU A 26 18.07 -1.10 11.70
CA GLU A 26 17.29 -2.12 12.42
C GLU A 26 16.13 -2.62 11.55
N TYR A 27 15.41 -1.71 10.86
CA TYR A 27 14.38 -2.11 9.90
C TYR A 27 14.95 -2.89 8.72
N ARG A 28 16.10 -2.46 8.18
CA ARG A 28 16.79 -3.21 7.10
C ARG A 28 17.17 -4.61 7.53
N GLY A 29 17.67 -4.75 8.77
CA GLY A 29 18.01 -6.06 9.34
C GLY A 29 16.79 -6.94 9.59
N ALA A 30 15.64 -6.34 9.88
CA ALA A 30 14.41 -7.07 10.19
C ALA A 30 13.66 -7.54 8.93
N LEU A 31 13.77 -6.84 7.81
CA LEU A 31 13.01 -7.12 6.58
C LEU A 31 13.65 -8.24 5.76
N LYS A 32 12.82 -9.16 5.24
CA LYS A 32 13.17 -10.15 4.22
C LYS A 32 12.77 -9.62 2.83
N ILE A 33 13.54 -8.69 2.31
CA ILE A 33 13.40 -8.08 0.98
C ILE A 33 14.71 -8.24 0.24
N ASP A 34 14.64 -8.75 -0.99
CA ASP A 34 15.84 -8.99 -1.80
C ASP A 34 16.30 -7.75 -2.57
N ASP A 35 15.35 -6.89 -2.97
CA ASP A 35 15.63 -5.66 -3.71
C ASP A 35 16.18 -4.57 -2.79
N LYS A 36 17.42 -4.12 -3.09
CA LYS A 36 18.14 -3.12 -2.27
C LYS A 36 17.48 -1.75 -2.26
N ASP A 37 16.80 -1.37 -3.31
CA ASP A 37 16.12 -0.08 -3.38
C ASP A 37 14.80 -0.16 -2.62
N ILE A 38 14.04 -1.25 -2.79
CA ILE A 38 12.79 -1.47 -2.04
C ILE A 38 13.06 -1.54 -0.54
N ILE A 39 14.06 -2.32 -0.08
CA ILE A 39 14.35 -2.43 1.37
C ILE A 39 14.75 -1.07 1.96
N ARG A 40 15.51 -0.26 1.22
CA ARG A 40 15.89 1.09 1.65
C ARG A 40 14.65 1.97 1.83
N GLU A 41 13.80 2.04 0.82
CA GLU A 41 12.59 2.87 0.85
C GLU A 41 11.59 2.42 1.91
N VAL A 42 11.36 1.13 2.04
CA VAL A 42 10.49 0.56 3.08
C VAL A 42 11.01 0.90 4.47
N SER A 43 12.32 0.79 4.70
CA SER A 43 12.94 1.09 6.00
C SER A 43 12.79 2.56 6.40
N TYR A 44 12.98 3.50 5.47
CA TYR A 44 12.72 4.92 5.73
C TYR A 44 11.25 5.20 6.02
N ASN A 45 10.33 4.57 5.29
CA ASN A 45 8.91 4.72 5.54
C ASN A 45 8.50 4.15 6.91
N LEU A 46 9.06 3.01 7.33
CA LEU A 46 8.82 2.44 8.66
C LEU A 46 9.31 3.36 9.78
N GLN A 47 10.51 3.92 9.64
CA GLN A 47 11.02 4.91 10.57
C GLN A 47 10.10 6.14 10.68
N TYR A 48 9.59 6.61 9.55
CA TYR A 48 8.65 7.74 9.54
C TYR A 48 7.30 7.38 10.16
N LEU A 49 6.79 6.17 9.93
CA LEU A 49 5.57 5.67 10.56
C LEU A 49 5.71 5.58 12.08
N GLU A 50 6.84 5.08 12.59
CA GLU A 50 7.12 5.05 14.03
C GLU A 50 7.14 6.47 14.62
N PHE A 51 7.77 7.42 13.93
CA PHE A 51 7.74 8.83 14.34
C PHE A 51 6.31 9.38 14.41
N MET A 52 5.46 9.08 13.41
CA MET A 52 4.06 9.52 13.42
C MET A 52 3.29 8.95 14.63
N VAL A 53 3.48 7.67 14.94
CA VAL A 53 2.86 7.05 16.13
C VAL A 53 3.34 7.74 17.40
N ALA A 54 4.66 7.92 17.55
CA ALA A 54 5.21 8.62 18.71
C ALA A 54 4.67 10.05 18.85
N LEU A 55 4.48 10.76 17.72
CA LEU A 55 3.87 12.10 17.70
C LEU A 55 2.40 12.05 18.18
N LEU A 56 1.60 11.13 17.64
CA LEU A 56 0.18 10.98 18.00
C LEU A 56 -0.01 10.58 19.46
N ASP A 57 0.90 9.78 20.01
CA ASP A 57 0.83 9.28 21.39
C ASP A 57 1.38 10.28 22.41
N SER A 58 2.33 11.13 22.02
CA SER A 58 3.03 12.03 22.94
C SER A 58 2.41 13.43 23.04
N PHE A 59 1.65 13.87 22.04
CA PHE A 59 1.14 15.23 21.96
C PHE A 59 -0.39 15.30 21.87
N TYR A 60 -0.95 16.34 22.47
CA TYR A 60 -2.33 16.75 22.22
C TYR A 60 -2.36 17.59 20.93
N LEU A 61 -2.63 16.93 19.82
CA LEU A 61 -2.71 17.59 18.52
C LEU A 61 -4.12 18.18 18.31
N HIS A 62 -4.17 19.35 17.71
CA HIS A 62 -5.45 19.87 17.19
C HIS A 62 -6.09 18.85 16.24
N ASN A 63 -7.41 18.72 16.29
CA ASN A 63 -8.14 17.67 15.59
C ASN A 63 -7.77 17.54 14.11
N VAL A 64 -7.66 18.67 13.39
CA VAL A 64 -7.26 18.68 11.97
C VAL A 64 -5.86 18.09 11.78
N VAL A 65 -4.90 18.45 12.63
CA VAL A 65 -3.52 17.94 12.54
C VAL A 65 -3.49 16.45 12.84
N ARG A 66 -4.24 15.99 13.88
CA ARG A 66 -4.37 14.58 14.22
C ARG A 66 -4.93 13.77 13.04
N GLN A 67 -6.03 14.22 12.44
CA GLN A 67 -6.64 13.58 11.28
C GLN A 67 -5.69 13.51 10.09
N GLN A 68 -4.98 14.60 9.78
CA GLN A 68 -4.01 14.61 8.70
C GLN A 68 -2.83 13.66 8.98
N THR A 69 -2.33 13.62 10.22
CA THR A 69 -1.27 12.67 10.60
C THR A 69 -1.74 11.22 10.45
N THR A 70 -2.96 10.90 10.90
CA THR A 70 -3.58 9.58 10.72
C THR A 70 -3.72 9.22 9.24
N LYS A 71 -4.20 10.17 8.43
CA LYS A 71 -4.29 10.01 6.97
C LYS A 71 -2.96 9.65 6.35
N TYR A 72 -1.90 10.40 6.66
CA TYR A 72 -0.56 10.11 6.12
C TYR A 72 0.01 8.79 6.64
N PHE A 73 -0.31 8.41 7.88
CA PHE A 73 0.04 7.08 8.40
C PHE A 73 -0.58 5.97 7.52
N VAL A 74 -1.88 6.04 7.25
CA VAL A 74 -2.59 5.06 6.41
C VAL A 74 -1.98 4.96 5.00
N ILE A 75 -1.66 6.11 4.37
CA ILE A 75 -1.04 6.13 3.04
C ILE A 75 0.31 5.42 3.04
N ASN A 76 1.18 5.79 3.98
CA ASN A 76 2.53 5.23 4.04
C ASN A 76 2.50 3.74 4.44
N ALA A 77 1.62 3.33 5.36
CA ALA A 77 1.43 1.93 5.71
C ALA A 77 0.98 1.09 4.51
N ALA A 78 0.03 1.60 3.71
CA ALA A 78 -0.39 0.95 2.48
C ALA A 78 0.77 0.83 1.47
N SER A 79 1.59 1.87 1.33
CA SER A 79 2.76 1.88 0.43
C SER A 79 3.83 0.88 0.87
N VAL A 80 4.06 0.73 2.17
CA VAL A 80 4.97 -0.29 2.72
C VAL A 80 4.49 -1.69 2.36
N ILE A 81 3.20 -1.99 2.61
CA ILE A 81 2.63 -3.30 2.28
C ILE A 81 2.69 -3.56 0.76
N GLU A 82 2.33 -2.56 -0.06
CA GLU A 82 2.39 -2.65 -1.52
C GLU A 82 3.79 -2.99 -2.02
N ALA A 83 4.82 -2.30 -1.50
CA ALA A 83 6.21 -2.53 -1.87
C ALA A 83 6.70 -3.94 -1.50
N ILE A 84 6.38 -4.41 -0.29
CA ILE A 84 6.76 -5.77 0.17
C ILE A 84 6.04 -6.85 -0.66
N LEU A 85 4.75 -6.67 -0.95
CA LEU A 85 4.01 -7.61 -1.79
C LEU A 85 4.55 -7.65 -3.21
N LEU A 86 4.95 -6.49 -3.76
CA LEU A 86 5.55 -6.40 -5.09
C LEU A 86 6.89 -7.15 -5.15
N ASP A 87 7.77 -6.93 -4.17
CA ASP A 87 9.03 -7.64 -4.05
C ASP A 87 8.79 -9.16 -3.97
N TYR A 88 7.85 -9.58 -3.12
CA TYR A 88 7.49 -11.00 -2.98
C TYR A 88 7.05 -11.65 -4.29
N ILE A 89 6.19 -11.00 -5.09
CA ILE A 89 5.74 -11.58 -6.36
C ILE A 89 6.84 -11.55 -7.42
N LYS A 90 7.72 -10.52 -7.42
CA LYS A 90 8.91 -10.46 -8.28
C LYS A 90 9.85 -11.64 -7.96
N GLY A 91 10.11 -11.90 -6.69
CA GLY A 91 10.87 -13.10 -6.24
C GLY A 91 10.24 -14.43 -6.65
N LYS A 92 8.92 -14.45 -6.96
CA LYS A 92 8.20 -15.60 -7.53
C LYS A 92 8.20 -15.61 -9.08
N GLY A 93 8.96 -14.73 -9.72
CA GLY A 93 9.07 -14.63 -11.18
C GLY A 93 7.91 -13.92 -11.85
N TRP A 94 7.27 -12.97 -11.17
CA TRP A 94 6.41 -12.00 -11.82
C TRP A 94 7.29 -10.97 -12.55
N SER A 95 6.91 -10.64 -13.80
CA SER A 95 7.59 -9.62 -14.61
C SER A 95 6.63 -8.48 -14.92
N GLU A 96 7.15 -7.26 -14.84
CA GLU A 96 6.44 -6.07 -15.29
C GLU A 96 6.37 -5.96 -16.82
N ASN A 97 7.28 -6.67 -17.53
CA ASN A 97 7.27 -6.72 -18.98
C ASN A 97 6.17 -7.66 -19.46
N LYS A 98 5.23 -7.15 -20.21
CA LYS A 98 4.16 -7.93 -20.87
C LYS A 98 4.21 -7.72 -22.37
N GLN A 99 3.99 -8.78 -23.10
CA GLN A 99 3.72 -8.68 -24.52
C GLN A 99 2.22 -8.42 -24.72
N ILE A 100 1.91 -7.35 -25.42
CA ILE A 100 0.54 -6.98 -25.81
C ILE A 100 0.41 -6.93 -27.32
N TRP A 101 -0.78 -7.28 -27.80
CA TRP A 101 -1.09 -7.11 -29.22
C TRP A 101 -1.45 -5.65 -29.48
N VAL A 102 -0.63 -4.96 -30.29
CA VAL A 102 -0.87 -3.58 -30.74
C VAL A 102 -1.44 -3.63 -32.15
N THR A 103 -2.51 -2.90 -32.40
CA THR A 103 -3.16 -2.86 -33.71
C THR A 103 -2.45 -1.86 -34.61
N ASP A 104 -1.86 -2.34 -35.69
CA ASP A 104 -1.22 -1.52 -36.73
C ASP A 104 -2.26 -0.94 -37.69
N ASN A 105 -3.15 -1.78 -38.16
CA ASN A 105 -4.16 -1.41 -39.14
C ASN A 105 -5.48 -2.13 -38.88
N THR A 106 -6.57 -1.42 -39.14
CA THR A 106 -7.91 -1.96 -39.12
C THR A 106 -8.51 -1.86 -40.51
N PHE A 107 -8.84 -2.99 -41.09
CA PHE A 107 -9.57 -3.06 -42.38
C PHE A 107 -11.05 -3.24 -42.10
N ASN A 108 -11.85 -2.36 -42.68
CA ASN A 108 -13.29 -2.44 -42.60
C ASN A 108 -13.87 -2.66 -43.99
N SER A 109 -14.71 -3.67 -44.15
CA SER A 109 -15.54 -3.84 -45.34
C SER A 109 -17.00 -3.76 -44.94
N ILE A 110 -17.79 -3.07 -45.73
CA ILE A 110 -19.26 -2.99 -45.60
C ILE A 110 -19.88 -3.79 -46.72
N SER A 111 -20.72 -4.75 -46.38
CA SER A 111 -21.51 -5.49 -47.36
C SER A 111 -22.99 -5.33 -47.00
N LYS A 112 -23.83 -5.31 -48.02
CA LYS A 112 -25.31 -5.36 -47.85
C LYS A 112 -25.80 -6.78 -48.08
N THR A 113 -26.63 -7.24 -47.14
CA THR A 113 -27.35 -8.52 -47.33
C THR A 113 -28.46 -8.37 -48.34
N GLN A 114 -29.01 -9.49 -48.85
CA GLN A 114 -30.15 -9.49 -49.74
C GLN A 114 -31.39 -8.75 -49.18
N ASP A 115 -31.51 -8.70 -47.86
CA ASP A 115 -32.58 -8.00 -47.13
C ASP A 115 -32.25 -6.50 -46.89
N GLY A 116 -31.19 -5.98 -47.50
CA GLY A 116 -30.79 -4.58 -47.39
C GLY A 116 -30.11 -4.18 -46.07
N GLN A 117 -29.86 -5.11 -45.16
CA GLN A 117 -29.12 -4.85 -43.94
C GLN A 117 -27.64 -4.66 -44.22
N GLU A 118 -27.05 -3.62 -43.64
CA GLU A 118 -25.60 -3.41 -43.70
C GLU A 118 -24.87 -4.28 -42.67
N LYS A 119 -23.93 -5.07 -43.15
CA LYS A 119 -23.00 -5.84 -42.29
C LYS A 119 -21.58 -5.30 -42.43
N ARG A 120 -20.91 -5.10 -41.30
CA ARG A 120 -19.54 -4.67 -41.24
C ARG A 120 -18.64 -5.83 -40.81
N ILE A 121 -17.62 -6.09 -41.59
CA ILE A 121 -16.52 -7.00 -41.21
C ILE A 121 -15.32 -6.14 -40.89
N SER A 122 -14.74 -6.34 -39.72
CA SER A 122 -13.51 -5.67 -39.31
C SER A 122 -12.42 -6.72 -39.11
N SER A 123 -11.24 -6.49 -39.69
CA SER A 123 -10.06 -7.30 -39.49
C SER A 123 -8.90 -6.40 -39.04
N ASN A 124 -8.19 -6.82 -38.01
CA ASN A 124 -7.04 -6.08 -37.46
C ASN A 124 -5.75 -6.80 -37.81
N ILE A 125 -4.76 -6.06 -38.26
CA ILE A 125 -3.37 -6.51 -38.27
C ILE A 125 -2.77 -6.02 -36.97
N GLN A 126 -2.13 -6.93 -36.20
CA GLN A 126 -1.53 -6.65 -34.91
C GLN A 126 -0.11 -7.23 -34.86
N HIS A 127 0.77 -6.55 -34.18
CA HIS A 127 2.08 -7.08 -33.79
C HIS A 127 2.20 -7.17 -32.28
N LEU A 128 3.13 -8.01 -31.80
CA LEU A 128 3.48 -8.11 -30.39
C LEU A 128 4.46 -7.01 -30.03
N GLU A 129 4.10 -6.18 -29.04
CA GLU A 129 4.97 -5.16 -28.48
C GLU A 129 5.20 -5.45 -26.99
N GLU A 130 6.45 -5.27 -26.56
CA GLU A 130 6.77 -5.37 -25.14
C GLU A 130 6.45 -4.04 -24.44
N THR A 131 5.59 -4.09 -23.44
CA THR A 131 5.22 -2.91 -22.64
C THR A 131 5.42 -3.17 -21.16
N LYS A 132 5.71 -2.10 -20.42
CA LYS A 132 5.78 -2.17 -18.96
C LYS A 132 4.37 -2.09 -18.37
N TYR A 133 4.02 -3.09 -17.60
CA TYR A 133 2.77 -3.16 -16.88
C TYR A 133 2.96 -2.83 -15.41
N ARG A 134 2.34 -1.75 -14.95
CA ARG A 134 2.32 -1.40 -13.54
C ARG A 134 1.15 -2.11 -12.85
N ILE A 135 1.47 -3.08 -12.01
CA ILE A 135 0.49 -3.80 -11.22
C ILE A 135 -0.14 -2.86 -10.19
N SER A 136 -1.44 -2.93 -10.01
CA SER A 136 -2.16 -2.15 -9.00
C SER A 136 -2.12 -2.84 -7.64
N PHE A 137 -2.29 -2.06 -6.55
CA PHE A 137 -2.38 -2.62 -5.19
C PHE A 137 -3.55 -3.61 -5.06
N ALA A 138 -4.66 -3.39 -5.78
CA ALA A 138 -5.79 -4.32 -5.82
C ALA A 138 -5.39 -5.69 -6.38
N GLU A 139 -4.65 -5.70 -7.48
CA GLU A 139 -4.16 -6.93 -8.12
C GLU A 139 -3.13 -7.63 -7.23
N LEU A 140 -2.22 -6.89 -6.58
CA LEU A 140 -1.28 -7.45 -5.61
C LEU A 140 -2.01 -8.19 -4.49
N ILE A 141 -3.02 -7.56 -3.89
CA ILE A 141 -3.86 -8.17 -2.85
C ILE A 141 -4.56 -9.42 -3.41
N ASP A 142 -5.10 -9.35 -4.61
CA ASP A 142 -5.79 -10.49 -5.21
C ASP A 142 -4.84 -11.66 -5.48
N MET A 143 -3.67 -11.39 -6.01
CA MET A 143 -2.67 -12.42 -6.29
C MET A 143 -2.12 -13.07 -5.02
N THR A 144 -1.89 -12.30 -3.96
CA THR A 144 -1.18 -12.77 -2.75
C THR A 144 -2.11 -13.31 -1.67
N CYS A 145 -3.36 -12.81 -1.60
CA CYS A 145 -4.32 -13.22 -0.57
C CYS A 145 -5.41 -14.18 -1.09
N ASN A 146 -5.47 -14.45 -2.39
CA ASN A 146 -6.47 -15.36 -2.96
C ASN A 146 -5.85 -16.76 -3.18
N PRO A 147 -6.37 -17.82 -2.50
CA PRO A 147 -5.85 -19.18 -2.69
C PRO A 147 -5.90 -19.69 -4.13
N LYS A 148 -6.80 -19.15 -4.95
CA LYS A 148 -6.90 -19.51 -6.38
C LYS A 148 -5.68 -19.08 -7.19
N SER A 149 -4.93 -18.10 -6.71
CA SER A 149 -3.71 -17.59 -7.37
C SER A 149 -2.50 -18.51 -7.26
N LYS A 150 -2.63 -19.67 -6.62
CA LYS A 150 -1.63 -20.76 -6.43
C LYS A 150 -0.16 -20.30 -6.33
N LYS A 151 0.41 -19.77 -7.44
CA LYS A 151 1.84 -19.39 -7.57
C LYS A 151 2.25 -18.27 -6.60
N TYR A 152 1.41 -17.27 -6.43
CA TYR A 152 1.71 -16.05 -5.67
C TYR A 152 1.06 -16.03 -4.29
N TYR A 153 0.16 -16.98 -4.02
CA TYR A 153 -0.55 -17.04 -2.74
C TYR A 153 0.39 -17.18 -1.56
N ILE A 154 0.19 -16.34 -0.53
CA ILE A 154 0.98 -16.35 0.70
C ILE A 154 0.34 -17.30 1.71
N HIS A 155 0.81 -18.54 1.73
CA HIS A 155 0.35 -19.54 2.69
C HIS A 155 0.68 -19.14 4.13
N GLY A 156 -0.31 -19.23 5.02
CA GLY A 156 -0.13 -19.05 6.45
C GLY A 156 -0.07 -17.60 6.92
N LEU A 157 -0.33 -16.61 6.06
CA LEU A 157 -0.34 -15.20 6.46
C LEU A 157 -1.37 -14.89 7.57
N GLY A 158 -2.48 -15.65 7.64
CA GLY A 158 -3.50 -15.49 8.69
C GLY A 158 -4.35 -14.22 8.59
N ILE A 159 -3.97 -13.28 7.77
CA ILE A 159 -4.68 -11.99 7.57
C ILE A 159 -5.74 -12.16 6.48
N LYS A 160 -7.00 -11.82 6.80
CA LYS A 160 -8.08 -11.89 5.82
C LYS A 160 -7.91 -10.81 4.75
N LYS A 161 -8.14 -11.15 3.49
CA LYS A 161 -8.12 -10.24 2.34
C LYS A 161 -8.92 -8.95 2.57
N GLN A 162 -10.01 -9.03 3.35
CA GLN A 162 -10.87 -7.89 3.70
C GLN A 162 -10.08 -6.74 4.34
N TYR A 163 -9.15 -7.02 5.25
CA TYR A 163 -8.35 -5.97 5.92
C TYR A 163 -7.46 -5.21 4.94
N PHE A 164 -6.84 -5.90 3.97
CA PHE A 164 -6.08 -5.25 2.91
C PHE A 164 -6.98 -4.40 2.00
N ASN A 165 -8.18 -4.87 1.68
CA ASN A 165 -9.15 -4.11 0.90
C ASN A 165 -9.63 -2.86 1.64
N ASN A 166 -9.84 -2.95 2.96
CA ASN A 166 -10.18 -1.79 3.79
C ASN A 166 -9.06 -0.75 3.76
N LEU A 167 -7.82 -1.18 3.98
CA LEU A 167 -6.66 -0.29 3.90
C LEU A 167 -6.54 0.38 2.52
N ARG A 168 -6.73 -0.38 1.43
CA ARG A 168 -6.75 0.16 0.07
C ARG A 168 -7.86 1.20 -0.11
N SER A 169 -9.05 0.93 0.41
CA SER A 169 -10.17 1.87 0.34
C SER A 169 -9.86 3.16 1.09
N LEU A 170 -9.30 3.09 2.29
CA LEU A 170 -8.87 4.25 3.07
C LEU A 170 -7.79 5.06 2.32
N ARG A 171 -6.79 4.37 1.71
CA ARG A 171 -5.78 5.04 0.89
C ARG A 171 -6.41 5.79 -0.29
N ASN A 172 -7.42 5.23 -0.94
CA ASN A 172 -8.06 5.85 -2.09
C ASN A 172 -8.93 7.07 -1.70
N MET A 173 -9.45 7.14 -0.47
CA MET A 173 -10.21 8.29 0.04
C MET A 173 -9.36 9.55 0.28
N VAL A 174 -8.06 9.43 0.08
CA VAL A 174 -7.07 10.50 0.29
C VAL A 174 -7.10 11.56 -0.80
N HIS A 175 -7.58 11.24 -1.99
CA HIS A 175 -7.60 12.17 -3.11
C HIS A 175 -8.58 13.33 -2.84
N LEU A 176 -8.03 14.57 -2.84
CA LEU A 176 -8.80 15.81 -2.61
C LEU A 176 -9.81 16.11 -3.72
N ALA A 177 -9.61 15.53 -4.88
CA ALA A 177 -10.53 15.62 -6.02
C ALA A 177 -11.15 14.24 -6.24
N GLY A 178 -12.26 13.95 -5.58
CA GLY A 178 -13.12 12.85 -5.99
C GLY A 178 -13.65 13.11 -7.40
N GLU A 179 -13.75 12.07 -8.21
CA GLU A 179 -14.31 12.15 -9.57
C GLU A 179 -15.77 12.65 -9.59
N ASP A 180 -16.42 12.75 -8.44
CA ASP A 180 -17.80 13.22 -8.29
C ASP A 180 -17.85 14.34 -7.21
N PRO A 181 -17.92 15.63 -7.60
CA PRO A 181 -18.05 16.75 -6.68
C PRO A 181 -19.29 16.67 -5.79
N SER A 182 -20.31 15.90 -6.17
CA SER A 182 -21.54 15.71 -5.37
C SER A 182 -21.36 14.72 -4.22
N LYS A 183 -20.27 13.94 -4.23
CA LYS A 183 -19.91 12.94 -3.22
C LYS A 183 -18.70 13.34 -2.37
N SER A 184 -18.32 14.61 -2.34
CA SER A 184 -17.22 15.12 -1.52
C SER A 184 -17.57 15.10 -0.02
N SER A 185 -17.84 13.93 0.53
CA SER A 185 -17.72 13.73 1.96
C SER A 185 -16.24 13.60 2.27
N PHE A 186 -15.64 14.65 2.81
CA PHE A 186 -14.31 14.58 3.38
C PHE A 186 -14.29 13.44 4.38
N HIS A 187 -13.55 12.37 4.06
CA HIS A 187 -13.38 11.28 5.00
C HIS A 187 -12.58 11.77 6.21
N THR A 188 -13.18 11.65 7.38
CA THR A 188 -12.55 12.01 8.65
C THR A 188 -11.84 10.80 9.21
N PHE A 189 -10.51 10.77 9.08
CA PHE A 189 -9.70 9.70 9.64
C PHE A 189 -9.75 9.73 11.17
N ASN A 190 -10.04 8.61 11.79
CA ASN A 190 -10.23 8.45 13.23
C ASN A 190 -9.23 7.47 13.85
N ASP A 191 -9.27 7.36 15.19
CA ASP A 191 -8.37 6.50 15.96
C ASP A 191 -8.65 5.01 15.74
N ASP A 192 -9.88 4.61 15.45
CA ASP A 192 -10.21 3.21 15.17
C ASP A 192 -9.54 2.74 13.89
N GLU A 193 -9.61 3.56 12.83
CA GLU A 193 -8.95 3.29 11.56
C GLU A 193 -7.43 3.27 11.71
N LEU A 194 -6.87 4.18 12.51
CA LEU A 194 -5.44 4.16 12.84
C LEU A 194 -5.05 2.85 13.52
N ASN A 195 -5.83 2.44 14.53
CA ASN A 195 -5.56 1.22 15.30
C ASN A 195 -5.72 -0.04 14.44
N GLU A 196 -6.73 -0.10 13.58
CA GLU A 196 -6.88 -1.20 12.62
C GLU A 196 -5.71 -1.27 11.65
N CYS A 197 -5.27 -0.12 11.13
CA CYS A 197 -4.12 -0.03 10.24
C CYS A 197 -2.81 -0.45 10.95
N LYS A 198 -2.59 0.01 12.20
CA LYS A 198 -1.44 -0.41 13.03
C LYS A 198 -1.43 -1.93 13.24
N LYS A 199 -2.56 -2.53 13.62
CA LYS A 199 -2.68 -3.98 13.83
C LYS A 199 -2.43 -4.77 12.55
N LEU A 200 -2.99 -4.32 11.44
CA LEU A 200 -2.76 -4.94 10.13
C LEU A 200 -1.29 -4.89 9.75
N LEU A 201 -0.67 -3.71 9.83
CA LEU A 201 0.74 -3.51 9.48
C LEU A 201 1.65 -4.36 10.38
N HIS A 202 1.41 -4.39 11.70
CA HIS A 202 2.16 -5.24 12.63
C HIS A 202 2.06 -6.71 12.22
N SER A 203 0.82 -7.23 12.11
CA SER A 203 0.60 -8.65 11.77
C SER A 203 1.23 -9.04 10.43
N PHE A 204 1.31 -8.10 9.49
CA PHE A 204 1.95 -8.29 8.20
C PHE A 204 3.47 -8.31 8.31
N LEU A 205 4.05 -7.34 9.02
CA LEU A 205 5.51 -7.19 9.14
C LEU A 205 6.17 -8.31 9.95
N VAL A 206 5.53 -8.78 11.04
CA VAL A 206 6.08 -9.89 11.85
C VAL A 206 5.89 -11.26 11.21
N PHE A 207 5.25 -11.33 10.04
CA PHE A 207 5.06 -12.61 9.39
C PHE A 207 6.39 -13.16 8.87
N LYS A 208 6.70 -14.42 9.21
CA LYS A 208 8.00 -15.08 8.94
C LYS A 208 8.52 -15.04 7.50
N LYS A 209 7.68 -14.70 6.52
CA LYS A 209 8.13 -14.49 5.13
C LYS A 209 8.64 -13.10 4.87
N PHE A 210 8.31 -12.15 5.71
CA PHE A 210 8.66 -10.73 5.57
C PHE A 210 9.58 -10.25 6.68
N CYS A 211 9.68 -11.01 7.79
CA CYS A 211 10.54 -10.72 8.92
C CYS A 211 11.64 -11.76 9.07
N ASN A 212 12.84 -11.31 9.39
CA ASN A 212 13.93 -12.17 9.82
C ASN A 212 13.70 -12.64 11.25
N ASP A 213 14.01 -13.91 11.53
CA ASP A 213 13.75 -14.52 12.83
C ASP A 213 14.50 -13.77 13.94
N GLY A 214 13.79 -13.47 15.04
CA GLY A 214 14.32 -12.72 16.19
C GLY A 214 14.34 -11.20 16.04
N HIS A 215 13.73 -10.65 14.98
CA HIS A 215 13.63 -9.20 14.75
C HIS A 215 12.19 -8.66 14.86
N GLU A 216 11.24 -9.48 15.30
CA GLU A 216 9.83 -9.10 15.40
C GLU A 216 9.61 -7.90 16.33
N ASP A 217 10.44 -7.78 17.37
CA ASP A 217 10.37 -6.72 18.38
C ASP A 217 10.59 -5.31 17.82
N VAL A 218 11.24 -5.19 16.67
CA VAL A 218 11.44 -3.92 15.96
C VAL A 218 10.12 -3.24 15.63
N TYR A 219 9.05 -4.01 15.50
CA TYR A 219 7.71 -3.53 15.14
C TYR A 219 6.75 -3.34 16.33
N ASN A 220 7.21 -3.54 17.58
CA ASN A 220 6.36 -3.46 18.78
C ASN A 220 5.74 -2.08 19.02
N TRP A 221 6.27 -1.03 18.42
CA TRP A 221 5.69 0.31 18.46
C TRP A 221 4.30 0.40 17.79
N LEU A 222 3.94 -0.57 16.95
CA LEU A 222 2.62 -0.65 16.32
C LEU A 222 1.52 -1.18 17.25
N ILE A 223 1.88 -1.85 18.34
CA ILE A 223 0.93 -2.50 19.26
C ILE A 223 0.97 -1.94 20.69
N LYS A 224 1.80 -0.94 20.93
CA LYS A 224 1.84 -0.16 22.17
C LYS A 224 0.75 0.93 22.17
#